data_5823005c81e9b5133e0a04317170498b
#
_entry.id   5823005c81e9b5133e0a04317170498b
#
_cell.length_a   1.000
_cell.length_b   1.000
_cell.length_c   1.000
_cell.angle_alpha   90.00
_cell.angle_beta   90.00
_cell.angle_gamma   90.00
#
_symmetry.space_group_name_H-M   'P 1'
#
loop_
_entity.id
_entity.type
_entity.pdbx_description
1 polymer ?
#
loop_
_entity_poly.entity_id
_entity_poly.type
_entity_poly.pdbx_seq_one_letter_code
_entity_poly.pdbx_strand_id
1 'polypeptide(L)'
;MNDNKYNGWTNYETWNANLWIDNDWKLSEHIACITGDYFGSYEDLDTITNLVAERINDLFLDMMPDIESGFFADVMNASFREVNFHEIARHYVNVEADFRKDEEESCN
;
A
#
# COMPACT_ATOMS: atom_id res chain seq x y z
N MET A 1 -24.48 3.28 8.27
CA MET A 1 -23.81 3.25 8.20
C MET A 1 -23.12 2.52 7.94
N ASN A 2 -22.77 2.25 7.65
CA ASN A 2 -22.05 1.69 7.47
C ASN A 2 -21.13 1.48 7.26
N ASP A 3 -21.23 1.09 7.59
CA ASP A 3 -19.91 1.16 7.51
C ASP A 3 -19.27 -0.07 7.12
N ASN A 4 -18.87 -0.18 5.93
CA ASN A 4 -18.26 -1.35 5.36
C ASN A 4 -16.78 -1.46 5.69
N LYS A 5 -16.33 -0.66 6.63
CA LYS A 5 -14.91 -0.64 6.97
C LYS A 5 -14.53 -1.81 7.84
N TYR A 6 -13.33 -2.32 7.61
CA TYR A 6 -12.79 -3.43 8.36
C TYR A 6 -11.54 -2.93 9.11
N ASN A 7 -11.63 -2.86 10.43
CA ASN A 7 -10.53 -2.43 11.29
C ASN A 7 -9.89 -1.12 10.82
N GLY A 8 -10.70 -0.20 10.32
CA GLY A 8 -10.23 1.08 9.83
C GLY A 8 -9.91 1.11 8.36
N TRP A 9 -9.94 -0.03 7.68
CA TRP A 9 -9.67 -0.12 6.25
C TRP A 9 -10.99 -0.27 5.48
N THR A 10 -10.96 0.08 4.20
CA THR A 10 -12.16 0.05 3.37
C THR A 10 -12.86 -1.30 3.37
N ASN A 11 -12.08 -2.38 3.34
CA ASN A 11 -12.65 -3.73 3.33
C ASN A 11 -11.64 -4.72 3.89
N TYR A 12 -12.09 -5.97 4.05
CA TYR A 12 -11.24 -7.03 4.57
C TYR A 12 -10.00 -7.26 3.71
N GLU A 13 -10.19 -7.26 2.39
CA GLU A 13 -9.08 -7.55 1.47
C GLU A 13 -7.95 -6.53 1.61
N THR A 14 -8.30 -5.26 1.78
CA THR A 14 -7.30 -4.21 1.96
C THR A 14 -6.59 -4.35 3.30
N TRP A 15 -7.37 -4.60 4.36
CA TRP A 15 -6.80 -4.85 5.69
C TRP A 15 -5.84 -6.03 5.64
N ASN A 16 -6.25 -7.11 4.99
CA ASN A 16 -5.44 -8.33 4.91
C ASN A 16 -4.15 -8.09 4.14
N ALA A 17 -4.24 -7.38 3.02
CA ALA A 17 -3.05 -7.05 2.23
C ALA A 17 -2.06 -6.25 3.07
N ASN A 18 -2.56 -5.25 3.78
CA ASN A 18 -1.69 -4.43 4.62
C ASN A 18 -1.08 -5.24 5.77
N LEU A 19 -1.87 -6.17 6.32
CA LEU A 19 -1.37 -7.02 7.39
C LEU A 19 -0.17 -7.85 6.93
N TRP A 20 -0.26 -8.42 5.74
CA TRP A 20 0.85 -9.20 5.19
C TRP A 20 2.07 -8.34 4.91
N ILE A 21 1.86 -7.10 4.47
CA ILE A 21 2.97 -6.16 4.28
C ILE A 21 3.63 -5.87 5.63
N ASP A 22 2.82 -5.56 6.65
CA ASP A 22 3.35 -5.23 7.97
C ASP A 22 4.12 -6.37 8.61
N ASN A 23 3.73 -7.62 8.30
CA ASN A 23 4.39 -8.79 8.86
C ASN A 23 5.64 -9.20 8.10
N ASP A 24 5.94 -8.56 6.98
CA ASP A 24 7.12 -8.81 6.18
C ASP A 24 7.97 -7.55 6.18
N TRP A 25 8.93 -7.47 7.10
CA TRP A 25 9.67 -6.24 7.26
C TRP A 25 10.46 -5.85 6.02
N LYS A 26 10.90 -6.82 5.22
CA LYS A 26 11.62 -6.51 3.99
C LYS A 26 10.71 -5.85 2.97
N LEU A 27 9.50 -6.36 2.83
CA LEU A 27 8.52 -5.79 1.91
C LEU A 27 8.11 -4.41 2.39
N SER A 28 7.84 -4.28 3.69
CA SER A 28 7.44 -3.01 4.27
C SER A 28 8.54 -1.96 4.09
N GLU A 29 9.78 -2.35 4.36
CA GLU A 29 10.91 -1.44 4.20
C GLU A 29 11.10 -1.04 2.75
N HIS A 30 10.92 -1.98 1.84
CA HIS A 30 11.04 -1.70 0.41
C HIS A 30 10.02 -0.66 -0.04
N ILE A 31 8.78 -0.82 0.41
CA ILE A 31 7.73 0.13 0.08
C ILE A 31 8.02 1.51 0.68
N ALA A 32 8.53 1.52 1.92
CA ALA A 32 8.90 2.78 2.56
C ALA A 32 10.03 3.47 1.78
N CYS A 33 11.01 2.72 1.29
CA CYS A 33 12.09 3.28 0.49
C CYS A 33 11.58 3.84 -0.83
N ILE A 34 10.69 3.13 -1.49
CA ILE A 34 10.07 3.61 -2.72
C ILE A 34 9.34 4.93 -2.46
N THR A 35 8.59 4.97 -1.37
CA THR A 35 7.87 6.17 -0.99
C THR A 35 8.81 7.35 -0.79
N GLY A 36 9.90 7.11 -0.04
CA GLY A 36 10.90 8.15 0.18
C GLY A 36 11.54 8.64 -1.10
N ASP A 37 11.80 7.73 -2.03
CA ASP A 37 12.37 8.10 -3.32
C ASP A 37 11.44 9.03 -4.09
N TYR A 38 10.14 8.75 -4.08
CA TYR A 38 9.19 9.61 -4.78
C TYR A 38 9.09 10.99 -4.12
N PHE A 39 9.24 11.07 -2.80
CA PHE A 39 9.28 12.37 -2.12
C PHE A 39 10.47 13.20 -2.60
N GLY A 40 11.53 12.55 -3.00
CA GLY A 40 12.70 13.26 -3.52
C GLY A 40 12.49 13.83 -4.91
N SER A 41 11.50 13.34 -5.64
CA SER A 41 11.28 13.74 -7.03
C SER A 41 9.97 14.50 -7.28
N TYR A 42 9.02 14.40 -6.37
CA TYR A 42 7.69 14.98 -6.55
C TYR A 42 7.29 15.73 -5.29
N GLU A 43 6.45 16.75 -5.44
CA GLU A 43 6.00 17.55 -4.30
C GLU A 43 4.54 17.29 -3.96
N ASP A 44 3.76 16.88 -4.95
CA ASP A 44 2.32 16.70 -4.77
C ASP A 44 2.03 15.34 -4.12
N LEU A 45 1.39 15.38 -2.95
CA LEU A 45 1.12 14.15 -2.20
C LEU A 45 0.19 13.20 -2.94
N ASP A 46 -0.78 13.73 -3.70
CA ASP A 46 -1.67 12.88 -4.47
C ASP A 46 -0.92 12.14 -5.57
N THR A 47 0.01 12.83 -6.23
CA THR A 47 0.85 12.21 -7.26
C THR A 47 1.70 11.11 -6.65
N ILE A 48 2.33 11.40 -5.51
CA ILE A 48 3.17 10.42 -4.83
C ILE A 48 2.33 9.21 -4.43
N THR A 49 1.14 9.45 -3.87
CA THR A 49 0.25 8.36 -3.46
C THR A 49 -0.12 7.46 -4.63
N ASN A 50 -0.44 8.05 -5.78
CA ASN A 50 -0.79 7.27 -6.96
C ASN A 50 0.39 6.42 -7.42
N LEU A 51 1.58 7.00 -7.43
CA LEU A 51 2.78 6.27 -7.86
C LEU A 51 3.12 5.13 -6.90
N VAL A 52 3.01 5.39 -5.60
CA VAL A 52 3.27 4.33 -4.61
C VAL A 52 2.23 3.22 -4.75
N ALA A 53 0.95 3.59 -4.97
CA ALA A 53 -0.10 2.59 -5.14
C ALA A 53 0.19 1.68 -6.33
N GLU A 54 0.65 2.25 -7.43
CA GLU A 54 1.01 1.47 -8.63
C GLU A 54 2.16 0.50 -8.31
N ARG A 55 3.16 0.97 -7.58
CA ARG A 55 4.30 0.12 -7.24
C ARG A 55 3.89 -1.02 -6.32
N ILE A 56 3.02 -0.74 -5.34
CA ILE A 56 2.55 -1.81 -4.45
C ILE A 56 1.74 -2.84 -5.24
N ASN A 57 0.88 -2.36 -6.13
CA ASN A 57 0.10 -3.25 -6.99
C ASN A 57 1.04 -4.15 -7.81
N ASP A 58 2.07 -3.57 -8.40
CA ASP A 58 3.03 -4.33 -9.21
C ASP A 58 3.77 -5.36 -8.36
N LEU A 59 4.14 -5.00 -7.14
CA LEU A 59 4.82 -5.94 -6.23
C LEU A 59 3.93 -7.13 -5.92
N PHE A 60 2.64 -6.89 -5.69
CA PHE A 60 1.70 -7.97 -5.41
C PHE A 60 1.48 -8.84 -6.65
N LEU A 61 1.43 -8.22 -7.83
CA LEU A 61 1.31 -8.99 -9.07
C LEU A 61 2.51 -9.90 -9.28
N ASP A 62 3.70 -9.42 -8.94
CA ASP A 62 4.92 -10.22 -9.05
C ASP A 62 4.91 -11.40 -8.08
N MET A 63 4.25 -11.26 -6.95
CA MET A 63 4.18 -12.33 -5.95
C MET A 63 3.02 -13.29 -6.20
N MET A 64 2.12 -12.95 -7.11
CA MET A 64 0.93 -13.75 -7.35
C MET A 64 1.31 -15.12 -7.90
N PRO A 65 0.84 -16.21 -7.26
CA PRO A 65 1.18 -17.54 -7.75
C PRO A 65 0.47 -17.85 -9.06
N ASP A 66 1.08 -18.75 -9.83
CA ASP A 66 0.50 -19.19 -11.08
C ASP A 66 -0.45 -20.35 -10.77
N ILE A 67 -1.75 -20.07 -10.79
CA ILE A 67 -2.77 -21.06 -10.44
C ILE A 67 -3.62 -21.33 -11.67
N GLU A 68 -3.86 -22.61 -11.95
CA GLU A 68 -4.69 -23.00 -13.08
C GLU A 68 -6.09 -22.39 -12.95
N SER A 69 -6.69 -22.06 -14.08
CA SER A 69 -8.03 -21.49 -14.09
C SER A 69 -9.00 -22.42 -13.38
N GLY A 70 -9.97 -21.83 -12.68
CA GLY A 70 -10.94 -22.57 -11.91
C GLY A 70 -11.36 -21.79 -10.68
N PHE A 71 -11.97 -22.50 -9.74
CA PHE A 71 -12.55 -21.85 -8.58
C PHE A 71 -11.53 -21.03 -7.78
N PHE A 72 -10.35 -21.60 -7.51
CA PHE A 72 -9.38 -20.89 -6.68
C PHE A 72 -8.77 -19.71 -7.40
N ALA A 73 -8.57 -19.81 -8.72
CA ALA A 73 -8.09 -18.68 -9.50
C ALA A 73 -9.11 -17.55 -9.47
N ASP A 74 -10.39 -17.90 -9.59
CA ASP A 74 -11.46 -16.87 -9.52
C ASP A 74 -11.49 -16.19 -8.16
N VAL A 75 -11.35 -16.97 -7.07
CA VAL A 75 -11.34 -16.41 -5.72
C VAL A 75 -10.15 -15.48 -5.55
N MET A 76 -8.97 -15.92 -5.99
CA MET A 76 -7.77 -15.11 -5.87
C MET A 76 -7.91 -13.81 -6.62
N ASN A 77 -8.38 -13.88 -7.87
CA ASN A 77 -8.51 -12.68 -8.69
C ASN A 77 -9.59 -11.74 -8.14
N ALA A 78 -10.70 -12.31 -7.66
CA ALA A 78 -11.77 -11.49 -7.09
C ALA A 78 -11.29 -10.76 -5.84
N SER A 79 -10.56 -11.45 -4.97
CA SER A 79 -10.04 -10.84 -3.75
C SER A 79 -9.01 -9.76 -4.08
N PHE A 80 -8.15 -10.04 -5.05
CA PHE A 80 -7.12 -9.07 -5.44
C PHE A 80 -7.74 -7.78 -5.97
N ARG A 81 -8.83 -7.90 -6.73
CA ARG A 81 -9.51 -6.72 -7.28
C ARG A 81 -10.11 -5.83 -6.21
N GLU A 82 -10.42 -6.40 -5.02
CA GLU A 82 -11.03 -5.64 -3.95
C GLU A 82 -10.01 -4.89 -3.09
N VAL A 83 -8.71 -5.16 -3.27
CA VAL A 83 -7.68 -4.47 -2.49
C VAL A 83 -7.59 -3.02 -2.96
N ASN A 84 -7.72 -2.10 -2.01
CA ASN A 84 -7.57 -0.68 -2.30
C ASN A 84 -6.12 -0.28 -2.06
N PHE A 85 -5.30 -0.44 -3.09
CA PHE A 85 -3.87 -0.14 -2.98
C PHE A 85 -3.61 1.34 -2.75
N HIS A 86 -4.51 2.19 -3.21
CA HIS A 86 -4.39 3.63 -2.98
C HIS A 86 -4.48 3.94 -1.48
N GLU A 87 -5.36 3.24 -0.78
CA GLU A 87 -5.51 3.43 0.66
C GLU A 87 -4.25 3.01 1.41
N ILE A 88 -3.66 1.88 1.00
CA ILE A 88 -2.41 1.43 1.60
C ILE A 88 -1.29 2.42 1.31
N ALA A 89 -1.21 2.87 0.06
CA ALA A 89 -0.20 3.84 -0.34
C ALA A 89 -0.32 5.13 0.46
N ARG A 90 -1.55 5.59 0.67
CA ARG A 90 -1.78 6.81 1.45
C ARG A 90 -1.24 6.68 2.86
N HIS A 91 -1.37 5.49 3.44
CA HIS A 91 -0.81 5.25 4.77
C HIS A 91 0.70 5.46 4.77
N TYR A 92 1.40 4.89 3.80
CA TYR A 92 2.86 5.04 3.70
C TYR A 92 3.25 6.49 3.42
N VAL A 93 2.50 7.16 2.55
CA VAL A 93 2.78 8.55 2.23
C VAL A 93 2.60 9.44 3.45
N ASN A 94 1.53 9.20 4.21
CA ASN A 94 1.28 10.00 5.42
C ASN A 94 2.37 9.79 6.46
N VAL A 95 2.83 8.56 6.63
CA VAL A 95 3.90 8.26 7.58
C VAL A 95 5.19 8.96 7.16
N GLU A 96 5.52 8.91 5.89
CA GLU A 96 6.72 9.56 5.40
C GLU A 96 6.62 11.07 5.51
N ALA A 97 5.46 11.63 5.20
CA ALA A 97 5.25 13.09 5.31
C ALA A 97 5.43 13.55 6.75
N ASP A 98 4.86 12.79 7.69
CA ASP A 98 4.98 13.12 9.11
C ASP A 98 6.42 13.04 9.58
N PHE A 99 7.13 12.01 9.13
CA PHE A 99 8.53 11.83 9.49
C PHE A 99 9.37 12.99 8.97
N ARG A 100 9.16 13.43 7.73
CA ARG A 100 9.91 14.54 7.15
C ARG A 100 9.59 15.85 7.84
N LYS A 101 8.34 16.02 8.25
CA LYS A 101 7.94 17.22 8.99
C LYS A 101 8.65 17.29 10.34
N ASP A 102 8.70 16.16 11.05
CA ASP A 102 9.38 16.09 12.34
C ASP A 102 10.87 16.37 12.18
N GLU A 103 11.49 15.86 11.12
CA GLU A 103 12.90 16.10 10.85
C GLU A 103 13.17 17.58 10.61
N GLU A 104 12.28 18.24 9.83
CA GLU A 104 12.42 19.66 9.57
C GLU A 104 12.37 20.46 10.87
N GLU A 105 11.42 20.11 11.73
CA GLU A 105 11.26 20.80 13.01
C GLU A 105 12.46 20.56 13.91
N SER A 106 13.02 19.37 13.84
CA SER A 106 14.19 19.04 14.67
C SER A 106 15.43 19.77 14.23
N CYS A 107 15.53 20.13 12.96
CA CYS A 107 16.69 20.82 12.43
C CYS A 107 16.69 22.31 12.78
N ASN A 108 15.58 22.79 13.25
CA ASN A 108 15.48 24.18 13.64
C ASN A 108 15.75 24.34 15.13
#